data_419ef3f611c7bcc246d2847c09abe3bd
#
_entry.id   419ef3f611c7bcc246d2847c09abe3bd
#
_cell.length_a   1.000
_cell.length_b   1.000
_cell.length_c   1.000
_cell.angle_alpha   90.00
_cell.angle_beta   90.00
_cell.angle_gamma   90.00
#
_symmetry.space_group_name_H-M   'P 1'
#
loop_
_entity.id
_entity.type
_entity.pdbx_description
1 polymer ?
#
loop_
_entity_poly.entity_id
_entity_poly.type
_entity_poly.pdbx_seq_one_letter_code
_entity_poly.pdbx_strand_id
1 'polypeptide(L)'
;MAKAKVARIPDKIQPARADQIQYKAYTRQFQTGTVLFITATCSYPVGPYEIFFQGEGGLIWTLMEKAPGIFYNLITYHIACTTPGQPLGNTPSTITVNDGYGSHKVPVEKG
;
A
#
# COMPACT_ATOMS: atom_id res chain seq x y z
N MET A 1 7.27 23.05 -26.47
CA MET A 1 7.68 22.50 -26.40
C MET A 1 7.50 21.24 -25.96
N ALA A 2 7.90 20.53 -26.48
CA ALA A 2 7.67 19.21 -26.25
C ALA A 2 7.92 18.79 -24.90
N LYS A 3 8.63 19.56 -24.22
CA LYS A 3 8.93 19.19 -22.95
C LYS A 3 7.73 19.15 -22.15
N ALA A 4 6.78 19.82 -22.52
CA ALA A 4 5.63 19.81 -21.73
C ALA A 4 5.05 18.43 -21.72
N LYS A 5 5.35 17.66 -22.71
CA LYS A 5 4.81 16.39 -22.74
C LYS A 5 5.54 15.48 -21.90
N VAL A 6 6.69 15.81 -21.56
CA VAL A 6 7.43 14.97 -20.73
C VAL A 6 6.97 15.31 -19.39
N ALA A 7 5.90 14.82 -19.03
CA ALA A 7 5.38 15.07 -17.78
C ALA A 7 6.39 14.63 -16.80
N ARG A 8 7.09 15.54 -16.27
CA ARG A 8 7.95 15.22 -15.21
C ARG A 8 7.08 14.96 -14.04
N ILE A 9 6.82 13.75 -13.75
CA ILE A 9 6.21 13.40 -12.51
C ILE A 9 7.34 13.44 -11.51
N PRO A 10 7.31 14.37 -10.56
CA PRO A 10 8.41 14.48 -9.61
C PRO A 10 8.52 13.18 -8.83
N ASP A 11 9.72 12.88 -8.42
CA ASP A 11 10.01 11.71 -7.63
C ASP A 11 9.44 11.94 -6.24
N LYS A 12 8.14 11.93 -6.13
CA LYS A 12 7.45 12.33 -4.94
C LYS A 12 6.81 11.15 -4.24
N ILE A 13 6.99 11.09 -2.94
CA ILE A 13 6.37 10.07 -2.11
C ILE A 13 5.19 10.73 -1.40
N GLN A 14 4.03 10.12 -1.50
CA GLN A 14 2.81 10.67 -0.92
C GLN A 14 1.82 9.54 -0.65
N PRO A 15 0.75 9.80 0.12
CA PRO A 15 -0.28 8.79 0.30
C PRO A 15 -0.86 8.35 -1.05
N ALA A 16 -1.08 7.06 -1.20
CA ALA A 16 -1.43 6.48 -2.48
C ALA A 16 -2.79 6.93 -2.99
N ARG A 17 -2.86 7.23 -4.28
CA ARG A 17 -4.09 7.60 -4.95
C ARG A 17 -4.34 6.71 -6.17
N ALA A 18 -3.99 5.45 -6.03
CA ALA A 18 -4.19 4.49 -7.09
C ALA A 18 -5.68 4.20 -7.30
N ASP A 19 -5.98 3.53 -8.40
CA ASP A 19 -7.34 3.10 -8.69
C ASP A 19 -7.57 1.73 -8.06
N GLN A 20 -8.82 1.48 -7.67
CA GLN A 20 -9.25 0.16 -7.21
C GLN A 20 -8.37 -0.42 -6.10
N ILE A 21 -8.06 0.40 -5.11
CA ILE A 21 -7.26 -0.08 -4.00
C ILE A 21 -8.08 -1.04 -3.15
N GLN A 22 -7.52 -2.21 -2.90
CA GLN A 22 -8.14 -3.21 -2.05
C GLN A 22 -7.16 -3.63 -0.99
N TYR A 23 -7.63 -3.76 0.23
CA TYR A 23 -6.81 -4.14 1.36
C TYR A 23 -7.27 -5.46 1.94
N LYS A 24 -6.31 -6.21 2.45
CA LYS A 24 -6.60 -7.44 3.16
C LYS A 24 -5.64 -7.52 4.34
N ALA A 25 -6.16 -7.87 5.50
CA ALA A 25 -5.33 -8.06 6.69
C ALA A 25 -5.59 -9.46 7.20
N TYR A 26 -4.55 -10.16 7.58
CA TYR A 26 -4.71 -11.51 8.08
C TYR A 26 -3.57 -11.85 9.04
N THR A 27 -3.83 -12.85 9.87
CA THR A 27 -2.81 -13.31 10.81
C THR A 27 -2.39 -14.72 10.45
N ARG A 28 -1.17 -15.06 10.84
CA ARG A 28 -0.67 -16.41 10.73
C ARG A 28 -0.05 -16.80 12.06
N GLN A 29 -0.17 -18.07 12.40
CA GLN A 29 0.39 -18.59 13.63
C GLN A 29 1.76 -19.18 13.34
N PHE A 30 2.75 -18.77 14.12
CA PHE A 30 4.08 -19.32 14.05
C PHE A 30 4.43 -19.85 15.43
N GLN A 31 5.52 -20.59 15.55
CA GLN A 31 5.92 -21.09 16.85
C GLN A 31 6.19 -19.95 17.84
N THR A 32 6.60 -18.81 17.34
CA THR A 32 6.90 -17.66 18.17
C THR A 32 5.70 -16.78 18.46
N GLY A 33 4.55 -17.12 17.93
CA GLY A 33 3.32 -16.36 18.19
C GLY A 33 2.54 -15.98 16.93
N THR A 34 1.63 -15.07 17.09
CA THR A 34 0.77 -14.59 16.01
C THR A 34 1.43 -13.44 15.29
N VAL A 35 1.39 -13.47 13.97
CA VAL A 35 1.98 -12.42 13.13
C VAL A 35 0.94 -11.86 12.19
N LEU A 36 0.86 -10.54 12.12
CA LEU A 36 -0.09 -9.83 11.26
C LEU A 36 0.57 -9.44 9.94
N PHE A 37 -0.15 -9.65 8.85
CA PHE A 37 0.25 -9.19 7.53
C PHE A 37 -0.87 -8.36 6.93
N ILE A 38 -0.52 -7.29 6.22
CA ILE A 38 -1.48 -6.46 5.52
C ILE A 38 -1.04 -6.39 4.07
N THR A 39 -1.96 -6.63 3.15
CA THR A 39 -1.68 -6.54 1.73
C THR A 39 -2.53 -5.46 1.10
N ALA A 40 -2.02 -4.84 0.06
CA ALA A 40 -2.78 -3.90 -0.75
C ALA A 40 -2.56 -4.27 -2.21
N THR A 41 -3.63 -4.19 -2.99
CA THR A 41 -3.55 -4.33 -4.44
C THR A 41 -4.24 -3.12 -5.04
N CYS A 42 -3.73 -2.67 -6.16
CA CYS A 42 -4.29 -1.48 -6.81
C CYS A 42 -3.81 -1.42 -8.25
N SER A 43 -4.28 -0.42 -8.99
CA SER A 43 -3.82 -0.20 -10.35
C SER A 43 -3.55 1.28 -10.59
N TYR A 44 -2.67 1.53 -11.55
CA TYR A 44 -2.36 2.87 -12.01
C TYR A 44 -2.45 2.90 -13.53
N PRO A 45 -3.02 3.96 -14.09
CA PRO A 45 -3.15 4.05 -15.55
C PRO A 45 -1.83 4.35 -16.24
N VAL A 46 -0.82 4.67 -15.48
CA VAL A 46 0.51 4.93 -16.00
C VAL A 46 1.51 4.39 -14.98
N GLY A 47 2.72 4.17 -15.38
CA GLY A 47 3.69 3.68 -14.41
C GLY A 47 5.06 3.49 -14.98
N PRO A 48 5.89 2.78 -14.27
CA PRO A 48 5.54 2.01 -13.05
C PRO A 48 5.55 2.88 -11.80
N TYR A 49 4.53 2.72 -10.98
CA TYR A 49 4.52 3.30 -9.64
C TYR A 49 5.01 2.23 -8.66
N GLU A 50 5.53 2.67 -7.52
CA GLU A 50 5.87 1.78 -6.43
C GLU A 50 4.95 2.08 -5.27
N ILE A 51 4.51 1.06 -4.57
CA ILE A 51 3.70 1.26 -3.38
C ILE A 51 4.35 0.56 -2.20
N PHE A 52 4.13 1.08 -1.01
CA PHE A 52 4.66 0.49 0.19
C PHE A 52 3.85 0.98 1.39
N PHE A 53 3.86 0.21 2.46
CA PHE A 53 3.20 0.62 3.69
C PHE A 53 4.19 1.34 4.58
N GLN A 54 3.73 2.44 5.17
CA GLN A 54 4.52 3.20 6.13
C GLN A 54 3.78 3.18 7.45
N GLY A 55 4.47 2.82 8.51
CA GLY A 55 3.91 2.78 9.84
C GLY A 55 5.01 2.51 10.83
N GLU A 56 4.71 2.71 12.10
CA GLU A 56 5.70 2.48 13.14
C GLU A 56 5.42 1.17 13.87
N GLY A 57 4.75 0.26 13.22
CA GLY A 57 4.27 -0.94 13.86
C GLY A 57 2.98 -0.62 14.59
N GLY A 58 2.06 -1.53 14.67
CA GLY A 58 0.81 -1.28 15.34
C GLY A 58 -0.36 -1.49 14.40
N LEU A 59 -1.46 -0.79 14.68
CA LEU A 59 -2.71 -1.05 14.00
C LEU A 59 -3.11 0.03 13.01
N ILE A 60 -2.21 0.99 12.78
CA ILE A 60 -2.46 2.10 11.85
C ILE A 60 -1.30 2.19 10.88
N TRP A 61 -1.62 2.09 9.59
CA TRP A 61 -0.63 2.12 8.53
C TRP A 61 -1.08 3.09 7.45
N THR A 62 -0.14 3.58 6.66
CA THR A 62 -0.45 4.42 5.51
C THR A 62 0.13 3.76 4.27
N LEU A 63 -0.71 3.60 3.24
CA LEU A 63 -0.23 3.13 1.96
C LEU A 63 0.32 4.34 1.20
N MET A 64 1.59 4.26 0.84
CA MET A 64 2.30 5.33 0.16
C MET A 64 2.58 4.92 -1.27
N GLU A 65 2.76 5.90 -2.12
CA GLU A 65 3.15 5.69 -3.50
C GLU A 65 4.37 6.51 -3.84
N LYS A 66 5.16 6.02 -4.77
CA LYS A 66 6.27 6.76 -5.32
C LYS A 66 6.10 6.77 -6.82
N ALA A 67 6.03 7.96 -7.38
CA ALA A 67 5.85 8.13 -8.82
C ALA A 67 7.09 7.66 -9.59
N PRO A 68 6.91 7.28 -10.86
CA PRO A 68 8.01 6.71 -11.64
C PRO A 68 9.13 7.69 -12.03
N GLY A 69 9.02 8.95 -11.73
CA GLY A 69 10.06 9.89 -12.04
C GLY A 69 9.89 10.49 -13.43
N ILE A 70 10.95 10.47 -14.23
CA ILE A 70 10.92 11.14 -15.51
C ILE A 70 10.25 10.34 -16.61
N PHE A 71 10.45 9.03 -16.63
CA PHE A 71 9.89 8.19 -17.67
C PHE A 71 8.75 7.35 -17.14
N TYR A 72 7.69 7.26 -17.91
CA TYR A 72 6.56 6.44 -17.55
C TYR A 72 5.89 5.91 -18.81
N ASN A 73 5.18 4.82 -18.67
CA ASN A 73 4.44 4.21 -19.76
C ASN A 73 2.96 4.44 -19.55
N LEU A 74 2.21 4.59 -20.64
CA LEU A 74 0.78 4.80 -20.59
C LEU A 74 0.05 3.48 -20.70
N ILE A 75 0.38 2.56 -19.81
CA ILE A 75 -0.32 1.28 -19.75
C ILE A 75 -0.73 1.06 -18.31
N THR A 76 -1.78 0.28 -18.13
CA THR A 76 -2.25 0.02 -16.78
C THR A 76 -1.34 -0.95 -16.06
N TYR A 77 -0.93 -0.56 -14.87
CA TYR A 77 -0.10 -1.41 -14.01
C TYR A 77 -0.93 -1.89 -12.84
N HIS A 78 -0.89 -3.19 -12.61
CA HIS A 78 -1.51 -3.79 -11.43
C HIS A 78 -0.40 -4.16 -10.48
N ILE A 79 -0.44 -3.62 -9.28
CA ILE A 79 0.65 -3.82 -8.33
C ILE A 79 0.11 -4.19 -6.97
N ALA A 80 0.97 -4.78 -6.18
CA ALA A 80 0.61 -5.23 -4.83
C ALA A 80 1.80 -5.06 -3.91
N CYS A 81 1.52 -4.91 -2.63
CA CYS A 81 2.56 -4.94 -1.63
C CYS A 81 2.02 -5.56 -0.35
N THR A 82 2.93 -6.03 0.48
CA THR A 82 2.59 -6.66 1.75
C THR A 82 3.52 -6.13 2.82
N THR A 83 3.00 -5.90 4.02
CA THR A 83 3.85 -5.48 5.13
C THR A 83 4.74 -6.63 5.56
N PRO A 84 5.89 -6.34 6.15
CA PRO A 84 6.63 -7.38 6.88
C PRO A 84 5.76 -7.88 8.01
N GLY A 85 5.93 -9.14 8.39
CA GLY A 85 5.15 -9.70 9.47
C GLY A 85 5.34 -8.93 10.76
N GLN A 86 4.24 -8.60 11.41
CA GLN A 86 4.28 -7.86 12.65
C GLN A 86 3.79 -8.74 13.79
N PRO A 87 4.62 -9.01 14.81
CA PRO A 87 4.19 -9.80 15.94
C PRO A 87 3.10 -9.10 16.73
N LEU A 88 2.10 -9.85 17.16
CA LEU A 88 0.99 -9.33 17.92
C LEU A 88 0.82 -10.10 19.22
N GLY A 89 0.49 -9.38 20.28
CA GLY A 89 0.10 -10.03 21.52
C GLY A 89 -1.33 -10.54 21.43
N ASN A 90 -2.22 -9.68 20.90
CA ASN A 90 -3.62 -10.04 20.71
C ASN A 90 -3.99 -9.78 19.28
N THR A 91 -4.96 -10.54 18.76
CA THR A 91 -5.43 -10.33 17.40
C THR A 91 -6.53 -9.26 17.41
N PRO A 92 -6.33 -8.12 16.76
CA PRO A 92 -7.37 -7.11 16.68
C PRO A 92 -8.45 -7.55 15.70
N SER A 93 -9.63 -6.98 15.81
CA SER A 93 -10.68 -7.28 14.85
C SER A 93 -10.53 -6.46 13.57
N THR A 94 -9.95 -5.28 13.68
CA THR A 94 -9.71 -4.42 12.51
C THR A 94 -8.39 -3.69 12.67
N ILE A 95 -7.87 -3.25 11.54
CA ILE A 95 -6.74 -2.32 11.52
C ILE A 95 -7.16 -1.13 10.68
N THR A 96 -6.40 -0.06 10.72
CA THR A 96 -6.68 1.13 9.93
C THR A 96 -5.59 1.32 8.88
N VAL A 97 -5.99 1.54 7.64
CA VAL A 97 -5.06 1.90 6.58
C VAL A 97 -5.50 3.23 6.00
N ASN A 98 -4.57 4.16 5.96
CA ASN A 98 -4.81 5.47 5.36
C ASN A 98 -4.19 5.50 3.97
N ASP A 99 -4.81 6.23 3.07
CA ASP A 99 -4.25 6.47 1.74
C ASP A 99 -4.68 7.87 1.30
N GLY A 100 -4.50 8.20 0.03
CA GLY A 100 -4.86 9.52 -0.48
C GLY A 100 -6.35 9.80 -0.49
N TYR A 101 -7.18 8.80 -0.26
CA TYR A 101 -8.63 8.95 -0.24
C TYR A 101 -9.20 8.97 1.17
N GLY A 102 -8.38 8.72 2.18
CA GLY A 102 -8.84 8.77 3.57
C GLY A 102 -8.46 7.54 4.36
N SER A 103 -9.19 7.31 5.44
CA SER A 103 -8.94 6.20 6.35
C SER A 103 -9.91 5.06 6.09
N HIS A 104 -9.41 3.85 6.13
CA HIS A 104 -10.20 2.65 5.87
C HIS A 104 -10.02 1.67 7.01
N LYS A 105 -11.14 1.09 7.45
CA LYS A 105 -11.09 0.03 8.43
C LYS A 105 -11.04 -1.29 7.68
N VAL A 106 -10.05 -2.08 7.99
CA VAL A 106 -9.83 -3.35 7.30
C VAL A 106 -10.00 -4.48 8.31
N PRO A 107 -10.95 -5.39 8.09
CA PRO A 107 -11.14 -6.48 9.03
C PRO A 107 -9.96 -7.44 8.98
N VAL A 108 -9.61 -8.01 10.11
CA VAL A 108 -8.50 -8.94 10.21
C VAL A 108 -9.04 -10.36 10.15
N GLU A 109 -8.57 -11.13 9.18
CA GLU A 109 -8.95 -12.53 9.04
C GLU A 109 -7.96 -13.38 9.81
N LYS A 110 -8.48 -14.31 10.59
CA LYS A 110 -7.60 -15.21 11.34
C LYS A 110 -7.21 -16.36 10.44
N GLY A 111 -5.94 -16.60 10.37
CA GLY A 111 -5.41 -17.68 9.56
C GLY A 111 -4.88 -18.83 10.37
#